data_1d0f6ecf5b030056c0021ffbb35730cd
#
_entry.id   1d0f6ecf5b030056c0021ffbb35730cd
#
_cell.length_a   1.000
_cell.length_b   1.000
_cell.length_c   1.000
_cell.angle_alpha   90.00
_cell.angle_beta   90.00
_cell.angle_gamma   90.00
#
_symmetry.space_group_name_H-M   'P 1'
#
loop_
_entity.id
_entity.type
_entity.pdbx_description
1 polymer ?
#
loop_
_entity_poly.entity_id
_entity_poly.type
_entity_poly.pdbx_seq_one_letter_code
_entity_poly.pdbx_strand_id
1 'polypeptide(L)'
;MKHSEKFLAIVDDAKSRIQEATVEDVQADQAAGNDFLLVDVREESEFESKHAVGAVHLGKGVIERDIEAAVPDPSKKLVLYCGGGYRSALAADALQKMGYTNVYSLAGGWRAWNAAEMPVE
;
A
#
# COMPACT_ATOMS: atom_id res chain seq x y z
N MET A 1 -16.70 -4.41 -7.45
CA MET A 1 -17.17 -5.28 -6.36
C MET A 1 -17.83 -4.45 -5.26
N LYS A 2 -18.97 -4.91 -4.77
CA LYS A 2 -19.66 -4.24 -3.67
C LYS A 2 -19.12 -4.78 -2.33
N HIS A 3 -18.62 -3.89 -1.48
CA HIS A 3 -18.10 -4.25 -0.17
C HIS A 3 -19.20 -4.20 0.90
N SER A 4 -19.06 -5.02 1.93
CA SER A 4 -20.00 -5.04 3.04
C SER A 4 -19.91 -3.76 3.88
N GLU A 5 -21.00 -3.42 4.56
CA GLU A 5 -21.04 -2.23 5.42
C GLU A 5 -20.04 -2.29 6.56
N LYS A 6 -19.86 -3.44 7.18
CA LYS A 6 -18.91 -3.60 8.28
C LYS A 6 -17.47 -3.47 7.83
N PHE A 7 -17.15 -4.01 6.65
CA PHE A 7 -15.82 -3.83 6.05
C PHE A 7 -15.55 -2.36 5.76
N LEU A 8 -16.50 -1.67 5.12
CA LEU A 8 -16.36 -0.25 4.83
C LEU A 8 -16.20 0.57 6.11
N ALA A 9 -16.88 0.19 7.19
CA ALA A 9 -16.79 0.91 8.45
C ALA A 9 -15.37 0.85 9.04
N ILE A 10 -14.74 -0.33 9.04
CA ILE A 10 -13.35 -0.42 9.56
C ILE A 10 -12.35 0.27 8.62
N VAL A 11 -12.60 0.25 7.31
CA VAL A 11 -11.77 0.96 6.34
C VAL A 11 -11.87 2.48 6.55
N ASP A 12 -13.09 3.00 6.69
CA ASP A 12 -13.30 4.42 6.93
C ASP A 12 -12.66 4.87 8.25
N ASP A 13 -12.77 4.05 9.27
CA ASP A 13 -12.11 4.30 10.56
C ASP A 13 -10.59 4.38 10.38
N ALA A 14 -9.99 3.41 9.69
CA ALA A 14 -8.54 3.42 9.41
C ALA A 14 -8.14 4.66 8.60
N LYS A 15 -8.93 5.01 7.59
CA LYS A 15 -8.65 6.18 6.74
C LYS A 15 -8.65 7.49 7.50
N SER A 16 -9.32 7.57 8.64
CA SER A 16 -9.29 8.77 9.49
C SER A 16 -7.92 9.01 10.13
N ARG A 17 -7.05 8.00 10.17
CA ARG A 17 -5.74 8.06 10.85
C ARG A 17 -4.55 7.91 9.93
N ILE A 18 -4.74 7.46 8.69
CA ILE A 18 -3.63 7.20 7.77
C ILE A 18 -3.45 8.36 6.80
N GLN A 19 -2.32 8.30 6.07
CA GLN A 19 -2.08 9.18 4.93
C GLN A 19 -2.30 8.38 3.65
N GLU A 20 -2.82 9.04 2.62
CA GLU A 20 -2.98 8.44 1.30
C GLU A 20 -2.09 9.16 0.30
N ALA A 21 -1.56 8.41 -0.66
CA ALA A 21 -0.82 8.93 -1.81
C ALA A 21 -1.61 8.63 -3.08
N THR A 22 -1.52 9.50 -4.07
CA THR A 22 -2.09 9.25 -5.39
C THR A 22 -1.03 8.63 -6.29
N VAL A 23 -1.44 8.11 -7.45
CA VAL A 23 -0.50 7.65 -8.47
C VAL A 23 0.41 8.81 -8.91
N GLU A 24 -0.14 10.01 -9.03
CA GLU A 24 0.62 11.21 -9.37
C GLU A 24 1.70 11.52 -8.33
N ASP A 25 1.40 11.32 -7.04
CA ASP A 25 2.39 11.49 -5.97
C ASP A 25 3.54 10.49 -6.13
N VAL A 26 3.23 9.24 -6.46
CA VAL A 26 4.26 8.21 -6.71
C VAL A 26 5.09 8.56 -7.93
N GLN A 27 4.46 9.01 -9.01
CA GLN A 27 5.20 9.46 -10.20
C GLN A 27 6.16 10.60 -9.87
N ALA A 28 5.72 11.56 -9.06
CA ALA A 28 6.56 12.69 -8.64
C ALA A 28 7.75 12.22 -7.82
N ASP A 29 7.55 11.28 -6.89
CA ASP A 29 8.64 10.69 -6.10
C ASP A 29 9.65 9.98 -6.99
N GLN A 30 9.18 9.20 -7.96
CA GLN A 30 10.06 8.49 -8.90
C GLN A 30 10.86 9.47 -9.75
N ALA A 31 10.21 10.50 -10.28
CA ALA A 31 10.86 11.51 -11.11
C ALA A 31 11.92 12.31 -10.34
N ALA A 32 11.67 12.55 -9.05
CA ALA A 32 12.61 13.27 -8.18
C ALA A 32 13.73 12.38 -7.64
N GLY A 33 13.66 11.06 -7.87
CA GLY A 33 14.61 10.11 -7.32
C GLY A 33 14.49 9.92 -5.81
N ASN A 34 13.33 10.22 -5.24
CA ASN A 34 13.08 10.04 -3.82
C ASN A 34 13.07 8.56 -3.45
N ASP A 35 13.66 8.25 -2.29
CA ASP A 35 13.73 6.88 -1.81
C ASP A 35 12.44 6.48 -1.11
N PHE A 36 11.77 5.46 -1.63
CA PHE A 36 10.60 4.86 -1.01
C PHE A 36 10.46 3.41 -1.44
N LEU A 37 9.71 2.62 -0.67
CA LEU A 37 9.43 1.24 -1.00
C LEU A 37 7.94 1.10 -1.34
N LEU A 38 7.67 0.53 -2.53
CA LEU A 38 6.31 0.21 -2.95
C LEU A 38 6.00 -1.21 -2.51
N VAL A 39 4.92 -1.38 -1.74
CA VAL A 39 4.56 -2.67 -1.14
C VAL A 39 3.19 -3.11 -1.61
N ASP A 40 3.14 -4.28 -2.25
CA ASP A 40 1.89 -4.92 -2.65
C ASP A 40 1.37 -5.73 -1.47
N VAL A 41 0.20 -5.36 -0.94
CA VAL A 41 -0.40 -6.07 0.20
C VAL A 41 -1.53 -7.01 -0.22
N ARG A 42 -1.69 -7.22 -1.54
CA ARG A 42 -2.69 -8.15 -2.08
C ARG A 42 -2.30 -9.60 -1.78
N GLU A 43 -3.15 -10.54 -2.19
CA GLU A 43 -2.85 -11.95 -2.06
C GLU A 43 -1.67 -12.34 -2.96
N GLU A 44 -0.98 -13.41 -2.57
CA GLU A 44 0.19 -13.89 -3.31
C GLU A 44 -0.13 -14.19 -4.78
N SER A 45 -1.28 -14.80 -5.04
CA SER A 45 -1.70 -15.12 -6.40
C SER A 45 -1.90 -13.87 -7.26
N GLU A 46 -2.39 -12.79 -6.66
CA GLU A 46 -2.55 -11.52 -7.37
C GLU A 46 -1.19 -10.93 -7.74
N PHE A 47 -0.25 -10.93 -6.79
CA PHE A 47 1.11 -10.43 -7.01
C PHE A 47 1.83 -11.24 -8.09
N GLU A 48 1.75 -12.56 -8.02
CA GLU A 48 2.41 -13.45 -8.99
C GLU A 48 1.86 -13.27 -10.42
N SER A 49 0.56 -12.98 -10.53
CA SER A 49 -0.05 -12.75 -11.83
C SER A 49 0.52 -11.49 -12.50
N LYS A 50 0.44 -10.36 -11.83
CA LYS A 50 1.05 -9.08 -12.24
C LYS A 50 1.14 -8.15 -11.04
N HIS A 51 2.17 -7.33 -11.02
CA HIS A 51 2.35 -6.32 -9.98
C HIS A 51 3.08 -5.10 -10.53
N ALA A 52 3.07 -4.01 -9.76
CA ALA A 52 3.77 -2.79 -10.11
C ALA A 52 5.28 -3.02 -10.14
N VAL A 53 5.96 -2.49 -11.15
CA VAL A 53 7.42 -2.59 -11.26
C VAL A 53 8.07 -2.02 -10.00
N GLY A 54 8.99 -2.78 -9.43
CA GLY A 54 9.72 -2.39 -8.22
C GLY A 54 8.98 -2.70 -6.91
N ALA A 55 7.75 -3.20 -6.96
CA ALA A 55 7.03 -3.56 -5.74
C ALA A 55 7.57 -4.83 -5.11
N VAL A 56 7.60 -4.85 -3.77
CA VAL A 56 7.82 -6.07 -3.01
C VAL A 56 6.48 -6.55 -2.48
N HIS A 57 6.37 -7.85 -2.25
CA HIS A 57 5.14 -8.43 -1.74
C HIS A 57 5.22 -8.68 -0.23
N LEU A 58 4.31 -8.04 0.49
CA LEU A 58 4.07 -8.31 1.91
C LEU A 58 2.56 -8.32 2.09
N GLY A 59 1.94 -9.50 2.00
CA GLY A 59 0.49 -9.62 2.07
C GLY A 59 -0.09 -9.08 3.37
N LYS A 60 -1.26 -8.48 3.29
CA LYS A 60 -1.92 -7.87 4.45
C LYS A 60 -2.04 -8.84 5.63
N GLY A 61 -2.27 -10.12 5.37
CA GLY A 61 -2.44 -11.12 6.42
C GLY A 61 -1.20 -11.40 7.24
N VAL A 62 -0.01 -11.01 6.75
CA VAL A 62 1.27 -11.32 7.42
C VAL A 62 2.17 -10.09 7.58
N ILE A 63 1.72 -8.93 7.11
CA ILE A 63 2.59 -7.74 7.08
C ILE A 63 3.06 -7.32 8.46
N GLU A 64 2.20 -7.37 9.47
CA GLU A 64 2.59 -7.01 10.84
C GLU A 64 3.69 -7.93 11.37
N ARG A 65 3.63 -9.21 11.01
CA ARG A 65 4.65 -10.18 11.41
C ARG A 65 5.98 -9.94 10.71
N ASP A 66 5.94 -9.57 9.44
CA ASP A 66 7.11 -9.62 8.57
C ASP A 66 7.77 -8.26 8.29
N ILE A 67 7.10 -7.15 8.59
CA ILE A 67 7.58 -5.81 8.19
C ILE A 67 8.93 -5.45 8.81
N GLU A 68 9.16 -5.78 10.07
CA GLU A 68 10.39 -5.39 10.75
C GLU A 68 11.63 -6.03 10.13
N ALA A 69 11.52 -7.27 9.67
CA ALA A 69 12.61 -7.95 8.99
C ALA A 69 12.85 -7.36 7.60
N ALA A 70 11.76 -7.02 6.89
CA ALA A 70 11.85 -6.48 5.53
C ALA A 70 12.28 -5.01 5.52
N VAL A 71 11.81 -4.22 6.48
CA VAL A 71 12.07 -2.79 6.58
C VAL A 71 12.37 -2.45 8.04
N PRO A 72 13.63 -2.63 8.47
CA PRO A 72 14.01 -2.35 9.87
C PRO A 72 13.88 -0.88 10.29
N ASP A 73 14.02 0.05 9.34
CA ASP A 73 13.92 1.49 9.64
C ASP A 73 12.47 1.95 9.68
N PRO A 74 11.93 2.32 10.86
CA PRO A 74 10.54 2.73 10.98
C PRO A 74 10.23 4.08 10.35
N SER A 75 11.24 4.83 9.90
CA SER A 75 11.04 6.11 9.21
C SER A 75 11.09 5.98 7.69
N LYS A 76 11.39 4.79 7.16
CA LYS A 76 11.42 4.54 5.72
C LYS A 76 10.06 4.84 5.12
N LYS A 77 10.02 5.61 4.02
CA LYS A 77 8.76 5.88 3.32
C LYS A 77 8.25 4.61 2.66
N LEU A 78 7.02 4.24 2.98
CA LEU A 78 6.33 3.08 2.43
C LEU A 78 5.06 3.53 1.74
N VAL A 79 4.84 3.03 0.53
CA VAL A 79 3.57 3.21 -0.17
C VAL A 79 2.96 1.83 -0.37
N LEU A 80 1.86 1.56 0.32
CA LEU A 80 1.18 0.28 0.27
C LEU A 80 0.05 0.33 -0.74
N TYR A 81 -0.10 -0.72 -1.56
CA TYR A 81 -1.25 -0.77 -2.45
C TYR A 81 -1.95 -2.14 -2.41
N CYS A 82 -3.25 -2.11 -2.68
CA CYS A 82 -4.06 -3.31 -2.88
C CYS A 82 -4.87 -3.12 -4.17
N GLY A 83 -6.00 -3.77 -4.32
CA GLY A 83 -6.82 -3.63 -5.53
C GLY A 83 -7.43 -2.25 -5.70
N GLY A 84 -8.04 -1.70 -4.64
CA GLY A 84 -8.76 -0.43 -4.69
C GLY A 84 -8.47 0.54 -3.56
N GLY A 85 -7.53 0.24 -2.68
CA GLY A 85 -7.15 1.12 -1.59
C GLY A 85 -7.78 0.80 -0.23
N TYR A 86 -8.54 -0.29 -0.12
CA TYR A 86 -9.21 -0.67 1.14
C TYR A 86 -8.32 -1.51 2.04
N ARG A 87 -7.80 -2.64 1.55
CA ARG A 87 -6.89 -3.51 2.32
C ARG A 87 -5.61 -2.76 2.71
N SER A 88 -5.09 -1.92 1.81
CA SER A 88 -3.88 -1.13 2.09
C SER A 88 -4.12 -0.07 3.16
N ALA A 89 -5.32 0.48 3.26
CA ALA A 89 -5.67 1.40 4.34
C ALA A 89 -5.60 0.71 5.71
N LEU A 90 -6.14 -0.50 5.80
CA LEU A 90 -6.07 -1.29 7.03
C LEU A 90 -4.64 -1.66 7.38
N ALA A 91 -3.84 -2.05 6.38
CA ALA A 91 -2.43 -2.38 6.59
C ALA A 91 -1.63 -1.16 7.05
N ALA A 92 -1.87 0.01 6.43
CA ALA A 92 -1.18 1.25 6.83
C ALA A 92 -1.48 1.62 8.27
N ASP A 93 -2.74 1.49 8.69
CA ASP A 93 -3.14 1.77 10.06
C ASP A 93 -2.43 0.83 11.05
N ALA A 94 -2.34 -0.47 10.71
CA ALA A 94 -1.64 -1.44 11.54
C ALA A 94 -0.15 -1.11 11.67
N LEU A 95 0.52 -0.72 10.59
CA LEU A 95 1.93 -0.36 10.64
C LEU A 95 2.19 0.90 11.45
N GLN A 96 1.29 1.88 11.39
CA GLN A 96 1.39 3.07 12.22
C GLN A 96 1.34 2.72 13.70
N LYS A 97 0.48 1.76 14.08
CA LYS A 97 0.39 1.27 15.47
C LYS A 97 1.68 0.59 15.92
N MET A 98 2.47 0.06 14.99
CA MET A 98 3.77 -0.55 15.27
C MET A 98 4.90 0.47 15.32
N GLY A 99 4.62 1.77 15.07
CA GLY A 99 5.63 2.81 15.13
C GLY A 99 6.22 3.24 13.79
N TYR A 100 5.70 2.73 12.68
CA TYR A 100 6.12 3.21 11.36
C TYR A 100 5.52 4.59 11.10
N THR A 101 6.38 5.56 10.79
CA THR A 101 6.01 6.98 10.80
C THR A 101 5.80 7.59 9.42
N ASN A 102 6.07 6.85 8.35
CA ASN A 102 6.07 7.41 7.00
C ASN A 102 5.38 6.43 6.02
N VAL A 103 4.14 6.09 6.34
CA VAL A 103 3.37 5.07 5.63
C VAL A 103 2.18 5.71 4.92
N TYR A 104 2.01 5.35 3.65
CA TYR A 104 0.93 5.84 2.79
C TYR A 104 0.18 4.66 2.20
N SER A 105 -1.13 4.81 2.04
CA SER A 105 -1.96 3.89 1.26
C SER A 105 -2.18 4.51 -0.11
N LEU A 106 -1.94 3.76 -1.18
CA LEU A 106 -2.14 4.25 -2.55
C LEU A 106 -3.64 4.33 -2.85
N ALA A 107 -4.15 5.55 -3.00
CA ALA A 107 -5.54 5.79 -3.35
C ALA A 107 -5.86 5.14 -4.70
N GLY A 108 -6.93 4.36 -4.75
CA GLY A 108 -7.33 3.64 -5.97
C GLY A 108 -6.51 2.40 -6.28
N GLY A 109 -5.40 2.18 -5.60
CA GLY A 109 -4.59 0.97 -5.65
C GLY A 109 -4.22 0.49 -7.06
N TRP A 110 -4.27 -0.82 -7.26
CA TRP A 110 -3.92 -1.47 -8.53
C TRP A 110 -4.75 -0.94 -9.70
N ARG A 111 -6.03 -0.64 -9.47
CA ARG A 111 -6.89 -0.08 -10.53
C ARG A 111 -6.39 1.28 -10.99
N ALA A 112 -6.05 2.17 -10.06
CA ALA A 112 -5.53 3.50 -10.40
C ALA A 112 -4.16 3.39 -11.08
N TRP A 113 -3.31 2.45 -10.63
CA TRP A 113 -2.01 2.18 -11.23
C TRP A 113 -2.15 1.82 -12.71
N ASN A 114 -3.05 0.89 -13.02
CA ASN A 114 -3.30 0.47 -14.40
C ASN A 114 -3.98 1.55 -15.24
N ALA A 115 -4.93 2.30 -14.66
CA ALA A 115 -5.62 3.38 -15.37
C ALA A 115 -4.64 4.48 -15.79
N ALA A 116 -3.60 4.71 -15.00
CA ALA A 116 -2.54 5.67 -15.32
C ALA A 116 -1.44 5.07 -16.20
N GLU A 117 -1.60 3.83 -16.63
CA GLU A 117 -0.62 3.11 -17.46
C GLU A 117 0.78 3.06 -16.84
N MET A 118 0.83 2.94 -15.53
CA MET A 118 2.08 2.79 -14.81
C MET A 118 2.72 1.41 -15.08
N PRO A 119 4.07 1.31 -15.04
CA PRO A 119 4.75 0.06 -15.39
C PRO A 119 4.34 -1.11 -14.51
N VAL A 120 4.14 -2.28 -15.14
CA VAL A 120 3.83 -3.55 -14.46
C VAL A 120 4.76 -4.65 -14.95
N GLU A 121 4.91 -5.68 -14.12
CA GLU A 121 5.71 -6.85 -14.46
C GLU A 121 5.11 -8.14 -13.92
#